data_ffcb0acf8edfba242f84568aad52a59a
#
_entry.id   ffcb0acf8edfba242f84568aad52a59a
#
_cell.length_a   1.000
_cell.length_b   1.000
_cell.length_c   1.000
_cell.angle_alpha   90.00
_cell.angle_beta   90.00
_cell.angle_gamma   90.00
#
_symmetry.space_group_name_H-M   'P 1'
#
loop_
_entity.id
_entity.type
_entity.pdbx_description
1 polymer ?
#
loop_
_entity_poly.entity_id
_entity_poly.type
_entity_poly.pdbx_seq_one_letter_code
_entity_poly.pdbx_strand_id
1 'polypeptide(L)'
;MEAIRHISRADLHRINALLSRAFSQGRVEDGYRFTEVPECRLEFLEMYLDDFPEGSYLLEIDGQIYAFGFAHLWGRVGWVGPVAVAPEVQGRGHGREIMDRCVTALRKAGACTIGLETMPRSYRNLGFYGKLGFIPGELTVCLATEVFPKALSPTEESRPEVQFFSLVPDGEREAFLDRATRIARSACADLDYRSLILRTAHYNFGDTVILSRGEHEALAIGHTEPYAVGEERHVLRIVACAIPPPADSRFVDSVLAALRDWARREFLGHLSLWVPTRQLSAFRYLLGAGFRVVHSDLRMTLEGYSLSLVPGAWLLDKWE
;
A
#
# COMPACT_ATOMS: atom_id res chain seq x y z
N MET A 1 2.21 34.38 7.05
CA MET A 1 3.60 33.99 6.64
C MET A 1 3.50 32.60 5.99
N GLU A 2 4.12 32.43 4.83
CA GLU A 2 4.15 31.15 4.09
C GLU A 2 5.36 30.33 4.53
N ALA A 3 5.14 29.05 4.90
CA ALA A 3 6.20 28.14 5.32
C ALA A 3 5.93 26.70 4.90
N ILE A 4 6.96 26.02 4.40
CA ILE A 4 6.95 24.56 4.26
C ILE A 4 7.72 23.96 5.42
N ARG A 5 7.08 23.03 6.10
CA ARG A 5 7.66 22.32 7.24
C ARG A 5 7.27 20.84 7.25
N HIS A 6 7.94 20.07 8.10
CA HIS A 6 7.53 18.69 8.34
C HIS A 6 6.15 18.64 9.00
N ILE A 7 5.43 17.56 8.67
CA ILE A 7 4.15 17.22 9.30
C ILE A 7 4.43 16.75 10.73
N SER A 8 3.57 17.18 11.66
CA SER A 8 3.54 16.68 13.03
C SER A 8 2.19 16.01 13.33
N ARG A 9 2.10 15.22 14.39
CA ARG A 9 0.84 14.60 14.80
C ARG A 9 -0.28 15.62 15.05
N ALA A 10 0.06 16.82 15.55
CA ALA A 10 -0.90 17.91 15.77
C ALA A 10 -1.56 18.43 14.49
N ASP A 11 -0.96 18.18 13.33
CA ASP A 11 -1.47 18.63 12.04
C ASP A 11 -2.49 17.66 11.42
N LEU A 12 -2.50 16.40 11.87
CA LEU A 12 -3.18 15.30 11.18
C LEU A 12 -4.70 15.51 11.03
N HIS A 13 -5.39 16.10 12.01
CA HIS A 13 -6.81 16.42 11.86
C HIS A 13 -7.07 17.41 10.71
N ARG A 14 -6.25 18.47 10.61
CA ARG A 14 -6.37 19.48 9.54
C ARG A 14 -5.99 18.90 8.18
N ILE A 15 -4.97 18.04 8.15
CA ILE A 15 -4.55 17.30 6.96
C ILE A 15 -5.66 16.37 6.49
N ASN A 16 -6.32 15.64 7.40
CA ASN A 16 -7.40 14.71 7.09
C ASN A 16 -8.59 15.41 6.42
N ALA A 17 -9.02 16.54 6.99
CA ALA A 17 -10.07 17.37 6.41
C ALA A 17 -9.69 17.90 5.00
N LEU A 18 -8.43 18.32 4.82
CA LEU A 18 -7.94 18.76 3.51
C LEU A 18 -7.88 17.59 2.50
N LEU A 19 -7.43 16.41 2.93
CA LEU A 19 -7.39 15.19 2.11
C LEU A 19 -8.79 14.85 1.61
N SER A 20 -9.76 14.70 2.51
CA SER A 20 -11.16 14.39 2.17
C SER A 20 -11.71 15.40 1.16
N ARG A 21 -11.57 16.70 1.41
CA ARG A 21 -12.06 17.79 0.54
C ARG A 21 -11.39 17.78 -0.84
N ALA A 22 -10.06 17.68 -0.90
CA ALA A 22 -9.31 17.75 -2.15
C ALA A 22 -9.56 16.53 -3.03
N PHE A 23 -9.62 15.33 -2.43
CA PHE A 23 -9.89 14.08 -3.15
C PHE A 23 -11.35 14.01 -3.61
N SER A 24 -12.31 14.48 -2.80
CA SER A 24 -13.72 14.59 -3.22
C SER A 24 -13.87 15.50 -4.42
N GLN A 25 -13.25 16.70 -4.39
CA GLN A 25 -13.25 17.63 -5.52
C GLN A 25 -12.60 17.00 -6.76
N GLY A 26 -11.45 16.31 -6.61
CA GLY A 26 -10.79 15.61 -7.71
C GLY A 26 -11.69 14.54 -8.35
N ARG A 27 -12.43 13.78 -7.55
CA ARG A 27 -13.40 12.79 -8.07
C ARG A 27 -14.54 13.44 -8.86
N VAL A 28 -15.03 14.61 -8.43
CA VAL A 28 -16.03 15.38 -9.19
C VAL A 28 -15.46 15.76 -10.55
N GLU A 29 -14.27 16.36 -10.59
CA GLU A 29 -13.61 16.82 -11.81
C GLU A 29 -13.29 15.66 -12.78
N ASP A 30 -12.90 14.51 -12.25
CA ASP A 30 -12.59 13.30 -13.03
C ASP A 30 -13.86 12.51 -13.42
N GLY A 31 -15.07 12.96 -13.04
CA GLY A 31 -16.35 12.37 -13.40
C GLY A 31 -16.62 11.01 -12.77
N TYR A 32 -16.18 10.79 -11.53
CA TYR A 32 -16.55 9.59 -10.76
C TYR A 32 -18.01 9.64 -10.32
N ARG A 33 -18.65 8.45 -10.24
CA ARG A 33 -20.04 8.33 -9.77
C ARG A 33 -20.16 8.61 -8.26
N PHE A 34 -19.18 8.12 -7.50
CA PHE A 34 -19.09 8.32 -6.05
C PHE A 34 -17.96 9.31 -5.80
N THR A 35 -18.34 10.52 -5.42
CA THR A 35 -17.40 11.65 -5.33
C THR A 35 -16.93 11.94 -3.91
N GLU A 36 -17.75 11.59 -2.92
CA GLU A 36 -17.38 11.80 -1.53
C GLU A 36 -16.23 10.86 -1.11
N VAL A 37 -15.20 11.43 -0.52
CA VAL A 37 -14.10 10.71 0.13
C VAL A 37 -14.20 11.02 1.61
N PRO A 38 -14.57 10.04 2.46
CA PRO A 38 -14.66 10.26 3.90
C PRO A 38 -13.28 10.55 4.49
N GLU A 39 -13.26 11.15 5.67
CA GLU A 39 -12.03 11.28 6.42
C GLU A 39 -11.49 9.90 6.81
N CYS A 40 -10.17 9.76 6.82
CA CYS A 40 -9.51 8.57 7.33
C CYS A 40 -9.65 8.49 8.85
N ARG A 41 -9.54 7.30 9.40
CA ARG A 41 -9.26 7.12 10.81
C ARG A 41 -7.91 7.78 11.13
N LEU A 42 -7.82 8.47 12.25
CA LEU A 42 -6.62 9.26 12.55
C LEU A 42 -5.38 8.38 12.72
N GLU A 43 -5.57 7.21 13.32
CA GLU A 43 -4.52 6.20 13.51
C GLU A 43 -3.91 5.73 12.18
N PHE A 44 -4.71 5.74 11.09
CA PHE A 44 -4.21 5.42 9.77
C PHE A 44 -3.24 6.49 9.25
N LEU A 45 -3.55 7.77 9.46
CA LEU A 45 -2.63 8.86 9.10
C LEU A 45 -1.41 8.93 10.02
N GLU A 46 -1.55 8.56 11.30
CA GLU A 46 -0.42 8.41 12.21
C GLU A 46 0.53 7.30 11.74
N MET A 47 -0.02 6.15 11.33
CA MET A 47 0.76 5.06 10.75
C MET A 47 1.52 5.51 9.50
N TYR A 48 0.92 6.37 8.66
CA TYR A 48 1.56 6.95 7.49
C TYR A 48 2.69 7.90 7.86
N LEU A 49 2.44 8.80 8.83
CA LEU A 49 3.46 9.74 9.31
C LEU A 49 4.67 9.00 9.91
N ASP A 50 4.43 7.96 10.69
CA ASP A 50 5.50 7.18 11.35
C ASP A 50 6.30 6.31 10.38
N ASP A 51 5.86 6.19 9.11
CA ASP A 51 6.60 5.43 8.11
C ASP A 51 7.89 6.13 7.70
N PHE A 52 7.80 7.41 7.35
CA PHE A 52 8.95 8.22 6.99
C PHE A 52 8.69 9.70 7.33
N PRO A 53 8.77 10.10 8.61
CA PRO A 53 8.45 11.45 9.06
C PRO A 53 9.29 12.53 8.36
N GLU A 54 10.57 12.23 8.11
CA GLU A 54 11.52 13.14 7.44
C GLU A 54 11.17 13.41 5.97
N GLY A 55 10.33 12.56 5.38
CA GLY A 55 9.85 12.69 4.00
C GLY A 55 8.47 13.30 3.88
N SER A 56 7.81 13.65 5.00
CA SER A 56 6.43 14.13 5.02
C SER A 56 6.38 15.64 5.31
N TYR A 57 5.75 16.38 4.39
CA TYR A 57 5.75 17.86 4.41
C TYR A 57 4.36 18.46 4.26
N LEU A 58 4.18 19.64 4.80
CA LEU A 58 3.01 20.48 4.56
C LEU A 58 3.42 21.93 4.23
N LEU A 59 2.54 22.62 3.52
CA LEU A 59 2.57 24.05 3.29
C LEU A 59 1.53 24.73 4.18
N GLU A 60 1.97 25.66 5.01
CA GLU A 60 1.12 26.46 5.88
C GLU A 60 1.25 27.94 5.50
N ILE A 61 0.11 28.62 5.35
CA ILE A 61 0.04 30.07 5.09
C ILE A 61 -0.89 30.67 6.15
N ASP A 62 -0.38 31.62 6.95
CA ASP A 62 -1.12 32.31 8.00
C ASP A 62 -1.90 31.37 8.94
N GLY A 63 -1.27 30.24 9.31
CA GLY A 63 -1.83 29.24 10.23
C GLY A 63 -2.78 28.21 9.57
N GLN A 64 -3.02 28.29 8.27
CA GLN A 64 -3.86 27.35 7.53
C GLN A 64 -3.02 26.44 6.62
N ILE A 65 -3.34 25.12 6.61
CA ILE A 65 -2.67 24.14 5.75
C ILE A 65 -3.33 24.17 4.36
N TYR A 66 -2.52 24.40 3.32
CA TYR A 66 -2.96 24.48 1.93
C TYR A 66 -2.46 23.33 1.06
N ALA A 67 -1.38 22.68 1.45
CA ALA A 67 -0.90 21.49 0.75
C ALA A 67 -0.16 20.57 1.72
N PHE A 68 -0.13 19.27 1.40
CA PHE A 68 0.70 18.32 2.11
C PHE A 68 1.06 17.15 1.19
N GLY A 69 2.08 16.38 1.60
CA GLY A 69 2.46 15.10 1.01
C GLY A 69 3.16 14.23 2.04
N PHE A 70 2.78 12.95 2.06
CA PHE A 70 3.52 11.93 2.79
C PHE A 70 4.50 11.24 1.86
N ALA A 71 5.60 10.75 2.42
CA ALA A 71 6.48 9.82 1.76
C ALA A 71 6.65 8.57 2.62
N HIS A 72 6.88 7.45 1.97
CA HIS A 72 7.07 6.13 2.57
C HIS A 72 8.41 5.56 2.12
N LEU A 73 9.05 4.78 2.99
CA LEU A 73 10.32 4.15 2.66
C LEU A 73 10.37 2.72 3.23
N TRP A 74 10.37 1.73 2.34
CA TRP A 74 10.47 0.31 2.67
C TRP A 74 11.82 -0.24 2.17
N GLY A 75 12.83 -0.20 3.02
CA GLY A 75 14.21 -0.46 2.62
C GLY A 75 14.72 0.65 1.70
N ARG A 76 14.87 0.35 0.39
CA ARG A 76 15.28 1.33 -0.63
C ARG A 76 14.17 1.61 -1.66
N VAL A 77 12.95 1.18 -1.38
CA VAL A 77 11.77 1.47 -2.19
C VAL A 77 11.01 2.62 -1.55
N GLY A 78 10.98 3.77 -2.21
CA GLY A 78 10.35 5.00 -1.78
C GLY A 78 9.05 5.26 -2.55
N TRP A 79 8.04 5.77 -1.86
CA TRP A 79 6.74 6.09 -2.42
C TRP A 79 6.23 7.43 -1.92
N VAL A 80 5.56 8.18 -2.78
CA VAL A 80 4.97 9.48 -2.41
C VAL A 80 3.46 9.39 -2.52
N GLY A 81 2.77 9.59 -1.42
CA GLY A 81 1.31 9.60 -1.32
C GLY A 81 0.81 9.41 0.12
N PRO A 82 -0.40 9.88 0.40
CA PRO A 82 -1.19 10.80 -0.40
C PRO A 82 -0.59 12.22 -0.49
N VAL A 83 -0.88 12.89 -1.60
CA VAL A 83 -0.54 14.31 -1.81
C VAL A 83 -1.82 15.08 -2.11
N ALA A 84 -2.03 16.19 -1.44
CA ALA A 84 -3.16 17.06 -1.73
C ALA A 84 -2.78 18.55 -1.69
N VAL A 85 -3.48 19.33 -2.52
CA VAL A 85 -3.44 20.78 -2.53
C VAL A 85 -4.88 21.29 -2.44
N ALA A 86 -5.12 22.25 -1.56
CA ALA A 86 -6.42 22.88 -1.39
C ALA A 86 -6.93 23.41 -2.74
N PRO A 87 -8.18 23.08 -3.14
CA PRO A 87 -8.72 23.43 -4.45
C PRO A 87 -8.53 24.90 -4.84
N GLU A 88 -8.71 25.81 -3.88
CA GLU A 88 -8.64 27.27 -4.05
C GLU A 88 -7.25 27.83 -4.37
N VAL A 89 -6.19 27.03 -4.16
CA VAL A 89 -4.79 27.44 -4.44
C VAL A 89 -4.08 26.53 -5.43
N GLN A 90 -4.80 25.60 -6.06
CA GLN A 90 -4.23 24.78 -7.13
C GLN A 90 -3.74 25.66 -8.30
N GLY A 91 -2.78 25.12 -9.06
CA GLY A 91 -2.19 25.85 -10.20
C GLY A 91 -1.11 26.87 -9.82
N ARG A 92 -0.84 27.11 -8.54
CA ARG A 92 0.14 28.10 -8.05
C ARG A 92 1.54 27.51 -7.80
N GLY A 93 1.76 26.23 -8.06
CA GLY A 93 3.07 25.58 -7.87
C GLY A 93 3.24 24.81 -6.55
N HIS A 94 2.34 24.97 -5.58
CA HIS A 94 2.48 24.38 -4.24
C HIS A 94 2.59 22.84 -4.26
N GLY A 95 1.84 22.18 -5.14
CA GLY A 95 1.94 20.72 -5.30
C GLY A 95 3.33 20.27 -5.78
N ARG A 96 3.95 21.03 -6.72
CA ARG A 96 5.32 20.78 -7.17
C ARG A 96 6.30 20.89 -6.02
N GLU A 97 6.18 21.94 -5.22
CA GLU A 97 7.10 22.20 -4.11
C GLU A 97 7.03 21.10 -3.04
N ILE A 98 5.82 20.62 -2.69
CA ILE A 98 5.64 19.48 -1.79
C ILE A 98 6.26 18.21 -2.38
N MET A 99 5.98 17.90 -3.65
CA MET A 99 6.55 16.73 -4.32
C MET A 99 8.08 16.77 -4.38
N ASP A 100 8.65 17.93 -4.68
CA ASP A 100 10.11 18.12 -4.75
C ASP A 100 10.76 17.88 -3.37
N ARG A 101 10.10 18.29 -2.26
CA ARG A 101 10.57 18.00 -0.89
C ARG A 101 10.51 16.51 -0.59
N CYS A 102 9.38 15.83 -0.84
CA CYS A 102 9.23 14.41 -0.62
C CYS A 102 10.26 13.58 -1.42
N VAL A 103 10.39 13.86 -2.71
CA VAL A 103 11.36 13.18 -3.59
C VAL A 103 12.80 13.42 -3.12
N THR A 104 13.13 14.67 -2.72
CA THR A 104 14.47 14.99 -2.21
C THR A 104 14.78 14.23 -0.93
N ALA A 105 13.83 14.09 -0.02
CA ALA A 105 14.00 13.31 1.21
C ALA A 105 14.24 11.83 0.90
N LEU A 106 13.44 11.23 0.00
CA LEU A 106 13.63 9.84 -0.43
C LEU A 106 15.00 9.60 -1.07
N ARG A 107 15.45 10.52 -1.94
CA ARG A 107 16.82 10.45 -2.53
C ARG A 107 17.91 10.50 -1.47
N LYS A 108 17.78 11.41 -0.50
CA LYS A 108 18.73 11.52 0.62
C LYS A 108 18.75 10.27 1.50
N ALA A 109 17.63 9.59 1.66
CA ALA A 109 17.52 8.33 2.38
C ALA A 109 18.02 7.12 1.57
N GLY A 110 18.48 7.31 0.33
CA GLY A 110 19.08 6.26 -0.50
C GLY A 110 18.05 5.40 -1.25
N ALA A 111 16.85 5.92 -1.50
CA ALA A 111 15.87 5.22 -2.31
C ALA A 111 16.39 4.94 -3.72
N CYS A 112 16.26 3.70 -4.19
CA CYS A 112 16.56 3.25 -5.54
C CYS A 112 15.33 3.21 -6.44
N THR A 113 14.17 3.02 -5.82
CA THR A 113 12.86 3.18 -6.45
C THR A 113 12.19 4.40 -5.85
N ILE A 114 11.59 5.25 -6.68
CA ILE A 114 10.73 6.34 -6.24
C ILE A 114 9.49 6.33 -7.13
N GLY A 115 8.33 6.14 -6.52
CA GLY A 115 7.09 6.04 -7.25
C GLY A 115 5.90 6.68 -6.55
N LEU A 116 4.76 6.58 -7.20
CA LEU A 116 3.44 6.96 -6.71
C LEU A 116 2.35 6.17 -7.42
N GLU A 117 1.16 6.20 -6.89
CA GLU A 117 -0.04 5.73 -7.58
C GLU A 117 -1.06 6.85 -7.71
N THR A 118 -1.79 6.86 -8.81
CA THR A 118 -2.81 7.87 -9.08
C THR A 118 -3.99 7.28 -9.85
N MET A 119 -5.14 7.93 -9.75
CA MET A 119 -6.34 7.52 -10.48
C MET A 119 -6.11 7.60 -12.00
N PRO A 120 -6.32 6.49 -12.77
CA PRO A 120 -6.04 6.46 -14.21
C PRO A 120 -6.87 7.46 -15.03
N ARG A 121 -8.03 7.90 -14.51
CA ARG A 121 -8.92 8.89 -15.16
C ARG A 121 -8.48 10.33 -14.92
N SER A 122 -7.58 10.57 -13.97
CA SER A 122 -7.17 11.94 -13.63
C SER A 122 -6.13 12.46 -14.62
N TYR A 123 -6.57 12.97 -15.75
CA TYR A 123 -5.68 13.57 -16.77
C TYR A 123 -4.85 14.72 -16.18
N ARG A 124 -5.42 15.48 -15.23
CA ARG A 124 -4.70 16.52 -14.49
C ARG A 124 -3.52 15.96 -13.73
N ASN A 125 -3.73 14.89 -12.96
CA ASN A 125 -2.66 14.24 -12.19
C ASN A 125 -1.61 13.62 -13.10
N LEU A 126 -2.02 12.95 -14.18
CA LEU A 126 -1.09 12.40 -15.17
C LEU A 126 -0.18 13.48 -15.76
N GLY A 127 -0.77 14.60 -16.18
CA GLY A 127 0.00 15.75 -16.70
C GLY A 127 0.88 16.41 -15.62
N PHE A 128 0.42 16.48 -14.39
CA PHE A 128 1.17 17.03 -13.27
C PHE A 128 2.40 16.18 -12.94
N TYR A 129 2.21 14.88 -12.69
CA TYR A 129 3.31 13.98 -12.35
C TYR A 129 4.28 13.78 -13.52
N GLY A 130 3.77 13.73 -14.77
CA GLY A 130 4.61 13.69 -15.97
C GLY A 130 5.57 14.89 -16.06
N LYS A 131 5.09 16.11 -15.74
CA LYS A 131 5.95 17.32 -15.70
C LYS A 131 6.98 17.30 -14.55
N LEU A 132 6.83 16.43 -13.56
CA LEU A 132 7.79 16.19 -12.47
C LEU A 132 8.79 15.08 -12.81
N GLY A 133 8.69 14.46 -13.99
CA GLY A 133 9.56 13.37 -14.43
C GLY A 133 9.08 11.97 -14.02
N PHE A 134 7.83 11.83 -13.56
CA PHE A 134 7.25 10.51 -13.34
C PHE A 134 6.75 9.91 -14.64
N ILE A 135 7.13 8.68 -14.92
CA ILE A 135 6.77 7.94 -16.13
C ILE A 135 5.60 7.03 -15.81
N PRO A 136 4.48 7.12 -16.57
CA PRO A 136 3.38 6.17 -16.45
C PRO A 136 3.84 4.74 -16.73
N GLY A 137 3.47 3.81 -15.85
CA GLY A 137 3.79 2.39 -15.94
C GLY A 137 2.54 1.52 -16.08
N GLU A 138 2.49 0.48 -15.27
CA GLU A 138 1.38 -0.45 -15.23
C GLU A 138 0.22 0.02 -14.35
N LEU A 139 -0.96 -0.59 -14.56
CA LEU A 139 -2.04 -0.51 -13.59
C LEU A 139 -1.71 -1.41 -12.39
N THR A 140 -2.03 -0.91 -11.19
CA THR A 140 -2.19 -1.74 -9.99
C THR A 140 -3.67 -1.97 -9.81
N VAL A 141 -4.12 -3.23 -9.89
CA VAL A 141 -5.55 -3.57 -9.80
C VAL A 141 -5.87 -4.21 -8.46
N CYS A 142 -6.91 -3.71 -7.82
CA CYS A 142 -7.51 -4.37 -6.66
C CYS A 142 -8.37 -5.52 -7.15
N LEU A 143 -8.03 -6.71 -6.72
CA LEU A 143 -8.79 -7.93 -6.94
C LEU A 143 -9.44 -8.36 -5.63
N ALA A 144 -10.74 -8.64 -5.65
CA ALA A 144 -11.48 -9.10 -4.48
C ALA A 144 -12.27 -10.37 -4.77
N THR A 145 -12.47 -11.19 -3.73
CA THR A 145 -13.31 -12.39 -3.77
C THR A 145 -14.09 -12.50 -2.47
N GLU A 146 -15.28 -13.12 -2.54
CA GLU A 146 -16.02 -13.52 -1.36
C GLU A 146 -15.30 -14.67 -0.66
N VAL A 147 -15.40 -14.70 0.66
CA VAL A 147 -14.80 -15.73 1.51
C VAL A 147 -15.81 -16.83 1.82
N PHE A 148 -17.09 -16.53 1.72
CA PHE A 148 -18.22 -17.47 1.90
C PHE A 148 -19.04 -17.59 0.59
N PRO A 149 -19.59 -18.76 0.24
CA PRO A 149 -19.49 -20.05 0.92
C PRO A 149 -18.06 -20.62 0.87
N LYS A 150 -17.78 -21.56 1.78
CA LYS A 150 -16.46 -22.19 1.89
C LYS A 150 -16.10 -22.87 0.56
N ALA A 151 -15.18 -22.29 -0.20
CA ALA A 151 -14.54 -23.00 -1.31
C ALA A 151 -13.90 -24.31 -0.79
N LEU A 152 -13.78 -25.32 -1.65
CA LEU A 152 -13.14 -26.58 -1.29
C LEU A 152 -11.86 -26.31 -0.50
N SER A 153 -11.87 -26.70 0.78
CA SER A 153 -10.66 -26.54 1.61
C SER A 153 -9.59 -27.44 1.05
N PRO A 154 -8.34 -26.98 1.01
CA PRO A 154 -7.22 -27.86 0.71
C PRO A 154 -7.27 -29.07 1.64
N THR A 155 -6.86 -30.22 1.14
CA THR A 155 -6.63 -31.41 2.00
C THR A 155 -5.65 -31.04 3.11
N GLU A 156 -5.72 -31.67 4.28
CA GLU A 156 -4.80 -31.37 5.40
C GLU A 156 -3.32 -31.43 4.96
N GLU A 157 -2.96 -32.37 4.10
CA GLU A 157 -1.61 -32.51 3.54
C GLU A 157 -1.17 -31.34 2.65
N SER A 158 -2.10 -30.51 2.17
CA SER A 158 -1.81 -29.34 1.31
C SER A 158 -1.82 -28.00 2.04
N ARG A 159 -2.10 -27.97 3.36
CA ARG A 159 -2.11 -26.73 4.15
C ARG A 159 -0.69 -26.25 4.43
N PRO A 160 -0.40 -24.95 4.26
CA PRO A 160 0.86 -24.39 4.72
C PRO A 160 0.86 -24.26 6.24
N GLU A 161 2.04 -24.31 6.82
CA GLU A 161 2.25 -23.77 8.17
C GLU A 161 2.06 -22.27 8.12
N VAL A 162 1.33 -21.69 9.11
CA VAL A 162 1.01 -20.26 9.17
C VAL A 162 1.50 -19.72 10.50
N GLN A 163 2.44 -18.79 10.46
CA GLN A 163 2.97 -18.11 11.62
C GLN A 163 2.51 -16.64 11.62
N PHE A 164 1.68 -16.25 12.59
CA PHE A 164 1.22 -14.87 12.79
C PHE A 164 2.21 -14.09 13.63
N PHE A 165 2.53 -12.86 13.23
CA PHE A 165 3.45 -11.99 13.98
C PHE A 165 2.93 -11.68 15.38
N SER A 166 1.62 -11.46 15.53
CA SER A 166 0.98 -11.21 16.82
C SER A 166 1.13 -12.35 17.85
N LEU A 167 1.36 -13.59 17.35
CA LEU A 167 1.52 -14.78 18.19
C LEU A 167 2.98 -15.14 18.45
N VAL A 168 3.93 -14.38 17.87
CA VAL A 168 5.37 -14.61 18.05
C VAL A 168 5.80 -14.08 19.42
N PRO A 169 6.45 -14.90 20.28
CA PRO A 169 7.03 -14.45 21.54
C PRO A 169 8.01 -13.28 21.33
N ASP A 170 8.07 -12.34 22.25
CA ASP A 170 8.91 -11.14 22.12
C ASP A 170 10.37 -11.46 21.78
N GLY A 171 10.94 -12.49 22.40
CA GLY A 171 12.33 -12.92 22.14
C GLY A 171 12.58 -13.50 20.74
N GLU A 172 11.53 -13.84 19.98
CA GLU A 172 11.61 -14.42 18.62
C GLU A 172 11.19 -13.43 17.52
N ARG A 173 10.68 -12.25 17.89
CA ARG A 173 10.18 -11.25 16.93
C ARG A 173 11.24 -10.78 15.95
N GLU A 174 12.48 -10.59 16.39
CA GLU A 174 13.56 -10.21 15.49
C GLU A 174 13.83 -11.29 14.43
N ALA A 175 13.84 -12.56 14.83
CA ALA A 175 14.01 -13.67 13.89
C ALA A 175 12.86 -13.74 12.85
N PHE A 176 11.62 -13.47 13.28
CA PHE A 176 10.48 -13.36 12.37
C PHE A 176 10.67 -12.20 11.37
N LEU A 177 11.07 -11.02 11.84
CA LEU A 177 11.30 -9.84 11.00
C LEU A 177 12.44 -10.06 10.00
N ASP A 178 13.53 -10.71 10.41
CA ASP A 178 14.63 -11.09 9.53
C ASP A 178 14.18 -12.08 8.46
N ARG A 179 13.33 -13.05 8.83
CA ARG A 179 12.74 -14.00 7.89
C ARG A 179 11.82 -13.28 6.89
N ALA A 180 10.95 -12.39 7.36
CA ALA A 180 10.06 -11.58 6.52
C ALA A 180 10.85 -10.70 5.53
N THR A 181 11.92 -10.05 6.02
CA THR A 181 12.82 -9.26 5.17
C THR A 181 13.48 -10.11 4.09
N ARG A 182 13.95 -11.32 4.41
CA ARG A 182 14.54 -12.24 3.43
C ARG A 182 13.53 -12.66 2.37
N ILE A 183 12.29 -12.97 2.76
CA ILE A 183 11.20 -13.31 1.83
C ILE A 183 10.89 -12.13 0.92
N ALA A 184 10.75 -10.92 1.44
CA ALA A 184 10.48 -9.72 0.65
C ALA A 184 11.62 -9.45 -0.36
N ARG A 185 12.86 -9.52 0.08
CA ARG A 185 14.05 -9.31 -0.78
C ARG A 185 14.21 -10.36 -1.87
N SER A 186 13.71 -11.57 -1.69
CA SER A 186 13.71 -12.57 -2.76
C SER A 186 12.69 -12.30 -3.86
N ALA A 187 11.76 -11.38 -3.66
CA ALA A 187 10.87 -10.85 -4.70
C ALA A 187 11.34 -9.50 -5.26
N CYS A 188 11.93 -8.64 -4.40
CA CYS A 188 12.51 -7.36 -4.78
C CYS A 188 13.68 -7.06 -3.84
N ALA A 189 14.92 -7.05 -4.35
CA ALA A 189 16.14 -6.98 -3.55
C ALA A 189 16.25 -5.73 -2.66
N ASP A 190 15.65 -4.62 -3.07
CA ASP A 190 15.69 -3.34 -2.37
C ASP A 190 14.56 -3.18 -1.33
N LEU A 191 13.68 -4.17 -1.19
CA LEU A 191 12.47 -4.09 -0.38
C LEU A 191 12.71 -4.59 1.05
N ASP A 192 12.15 -3.86 2.04
CA ASP A 192 12.11 -4.26 3.43
C ASP A 192 10.80 -3.80 4.08
N TYR A 193 9.95 -4.74 4.45
CA TYR A 193 8.67 -4.44 5.09
C TYR A 193 8.71 -4.42 6.62
N ARG A 194 9.89 -4.48 7.25
CA ARG A 194 10.01 -4.50 8.71
C ARG A 194 9.22 -3.36 9.37
N SER A 195 9.37 -2.14 8.87
CA SER A 195 8.66 -0.99 9.39
C SER A 195 7.13 -1.10 9.22
N LEU A 196 6.65 -1.58 8.08
CA LEU A 196 5.22 -1.80 7.83
C LEU A 196 4.64 -2.87 8.75
N ILE A 197 5.36 -3.99 8.98
CA ILE A 197 4.96 -5.06 9.90
C ILE A 197 4.79 -4.50 11.32
N LEU A 198 5.79 -3.79 11.81
CA LEU A 198 5.77 -3.23 13.17
C LEU A 198 4.63 -2.22 13.36
N ARG A 199 4.37 -1.35 12.37
CA ARG A 199 3.29 -0.37 12.45
C ARG A 199 1.92 -1.02 12.30
N THR A 200 1.74 -1.98 11.41
CA THR A 200 0.49 -2.75 11.31
C THR A 200 0.09 -3.34 12.67
N ALA A 201 1.06 -3.90 13.40
CA ALA A 201 0.84 -4.44 14.74
C ALA A 201 0.63 -3.33 15.78
N HIS A 202 1.47 -2.27 15.79
CA HIS A 202 1.40 -1.18 16.77
C HIS A 202 0.06 -0.45 16.75
N TYR A 203 -0.45 -0.16 15.55
CA TYR A 203 -1.73 0.52 15.35
C TYR A 203 -2.95 -0.41 15.31
N ASN A 204 -2.75 -1.72 15.51
CA ASN A 204 -3.80 -2.74 15.48
C ASN A 204 -4.64 -2.70 14.18
N PHE A 205 -4.01 -2.40 13.04
CA PHE A 205 -4.72 -2.44 11.75
C PHE A 205 -4.92 -3.84 11.23
N GLY A 206 -4.15 -4.80 11.70
CA GLY A 206 -4.20 -6.20 11.28
C GLY A 206 -3.00 -6.99 11.76
N ASP A 207 -2.50 -7.89 10.93
CA ASP A 207 -1.38 -8.75 11.28
C ASP A 207 -0.50 -9.05 10.08
N THR A 208 0.62 -9.72 10.33
CA THR A 208 1.52 -10.24 9.31
C THR A 208 1.65 -11.75 9.46
N VAL A 209 1.63 -12.45 8.34
CA VAL A 209 1.80 -13.91 8.34
C VAL A 209 2.97 -14.32 7.46
N ILE A 210 3.75 -15.27 7.95
CA ILE A 210 4.64 -16.08 7.12
C ILE A 210 3.98 -17.44 6.92
N LEU A 211 3.89 -17.84 5.66
CA LEU A 211 3.33 -19.12 5.24
C LEU A 211 4.47 -19.97 4.72
N SER A 212 4.56 -21.24 5.15
CA SER A 212 5.61 -22.13 4.70
C SER A 212 5.06 -23.53 4.37
N ARG A 213 5.64 -24.15 3.32
CA ARG A 213 5.34 -25.51 2.91
C ARG A 213 6.57 -26.14 2.23
N GLY A 214 7.24 -27.04 2.95
CA GLY A 214 8.53 -27.54 2.53
C GLY A 214 9.56 -26.42 2.42
N GLU A 215 10.15 -26.23 1.25
CA GLU A 215 11.12 -25.16 0.98
C GLU A 215 10.47 -23.83 0.52
N HIS A 216 9.16 -23.82 0.29
CA HIS A 216 8.44 -22.63 -0.16
C HIS A 216 8.01 -21.77 1.02
N GLU A 217 8.23 -20.47 0.89
CA GLU A 217 7.81 -19.47 1.87
C GLU A 217 7.05 -18.34 1.16
N ALA A 218 6.13 -17.71 1.87
CA ALA A 218 5.47 -16.48 1.46
C ALA A 218 5.27 -15.57 2.65
N LEU A 219 5.27 -14.27 2.40
CA LEU A 219 4.94 -13.23 3.36
C LEU A 219 3.64 -12.57 2.93
N ALA A 220 2.71 -12.35 3.85
CA ALA A 220 1.55 -11.49 3.62
C ALA A 220 1.31 -10.58 4.81
N ILE A 221 1.10 -9.29 4.53
CA ILE A 221 0.70 -8.26 5.49
C ILE A 221 -0.75 -7.92 5.18
N GLY A 222 -1.64 -8.09 6.15
CA GLY A 222 -3.07 -7.91 5.97
C GLY A 222 -3.65 -6.95 6.99
N HIS A 223 -4.51 -6.04 6.51
CA HIS A 223 -5.28 -5.13 7.33
C HIS A 223 -6.72 -5.63 7.44
N THR A 224 -7.22 -5.73 8.66
CA THR A 224 -8.59 -6.16 8.99
C THR A 224 -9.47 -4.97 9.35
N GLU A 225 -8.85 -3.86 9.76
CA GLU A 225 -9.55 -2.65 10.17
C GLU A 225 -9.81 -1.72 8.97
N PRO A 226 -10.95 -1.00 8.97
CA PRO A 226 -11.24 0.00 7.95
C PRO A 226 -10.30 1.21 8.05
N TYR A 227 -10.06 1.87 6.90
CA TYR A 227 -9.22 3.06 6.85
C TYR A 227 -10.00 4.36 7.04
N ALA A 228 -11.28 4.35 6.68
CA ALA A 228 -12.13 5.53 6.73
C ALA A 228 -13.09 5.51 7.93
N VAL A 229 -13.44 6.70 8.39
CA VAL A 229 -14.47 6.88 9.41
C VAL A 229 -15.82 6.43 8.85
N GLY A 230 -16.54 5.59 9.60
CA GLY A 230 -17.85 5.07 9.20
C GLY A 230 -17.80 3.89 8.22
N GLU A 231 -16.65 3.45 7.77
CA GLU A 231 -16.50 2.23 6.98
C GLU A 231 -16.69 0.99 7.87
N GLU A 232 -17.42 -0.01 7.37
CA GLU A 232 -17.63 -1.26 8.08
C GLU A 232 -16.44 -2.21 7.94
N ARG A 233 -16.15 -2.97 9.00
CA ARG A 233 -15.13 -4.01 9.01
C ARG A 233 -15.67 -5.27 8.32
N HIS A 234 -15.32 -5.47 7.04
CA HIS A 234 -15.85 -6.60 6.26
C HIS A 234 -14.84 -7.23 5.27
N VAL A 235 -13.63 -6.65 5.14
CA VAL A 235 -12.62 -7.08 4.16
C VAL A 235 -11.28 -7.33 4.83
N LEU A 236 -10.66 -8.47 4.57
CA LEU A 236 -9.21 -8.65 4.77
C LEU A 236 -8.50 -8.05 3.56
N ARG A 237 -7.79 -6.93 3.77
CA ARG A 237 -7.00 -6.25 2.74
C ARG A 237 -5.55 -6.71 2.83
N ILE A 238 -5.10 -7.50 1.86
CA ILE A 238 -3.67 -7.82 1.75
C ILE A 238 -2.98 -6.62 1.11
N VAL A 239 -2.25 -5.86 1.92
CA VAL A 239 -1.54 -4.65 1.50
C VAL A 239 -0.20 -4.97 0.87
N ALA A 240 0.42 -6.10 1.26
CA ALA A 240 1.61 -6.63 0.64
C ALA A 240 1.62 -8.16 0.73
N CYS A 241 1.98 -8.82 -0.37
CA CYS A 241 2.24 -10.25 -0.38
C CYS A 241 3.44 -10.54 -1.30
N ALA A 242 4.46 -11.17 -0.74
CA ALA A 242 5.65 -11.59 -1.47
C ALA A 242 5.72 -13.12 -1.52
N ILE A 243 5.81 -13.66 -2.74
CA ILE A 243 6.03 -15.08 -2.99
C ILE A 243 7.31 -15.21 -3.81
N PRO A 244 8.39 -15.76 -3.22
CA PRO A 244 9.65 -15.99 -3.93
C PRO A 244 9.52 -16.87 -5.16
N PRO A 245 10.46 -16.79 -6.12
CA PRO A 245 10.48 -17.67 -7.27
C PRO A 245 11.00 -19.09 -6.91
N PRO A 246 10.49 -20.14 -7.55
CA PRO A 246 9.36 -20.11 -8.47
C PRO A 246 8.03 -20.03 -7.69
N ALA A 247 7.13 -19.16 -8.13
CA ALA A 247 5.78 -19.12 -7.57
C ALA A 247 4.99 -20.36 -8.08
N ASP A 248 5.21 -21.51 -7.42
CA ASP A 248 4.53 -22.77 -7.75
C ASP A 248 3.02 -22.66 -7.52
N SER A 249 2.23 -23.15 -8.48
CA SER A 249 0.77 -23.02 -8.44
C SER A 249 0.15 -23.72 -7.22
N ARG A 250 0.66 -24.88 -6.80
CA ARG A 250 0.16 -25.62 -5.63
C ARG A 250 0.46 -24.87 -4.33
N PHE A 251 1.60 -24.20 -4.27
CA PHE A 251 1.94 -23.36 -3.12
C PHE A 251 1.09 -22.10 -3.09
N VAL A 252 0.88 -21.46 -4.24
CA VAL A 252 -0.02 -20.30 -4.38
C VAL A 252 -1.44 -20.64 -3.94
N ASP A 253 -1.99 -21.80 -4.35
CA ASP A 253 -3.29 -22.28 -3.88
C ASP A 253 -3.34 -22.40 -2.36
N SER A 254 -2.28 -22.93 -1.75
CA SER A 254 -2.16 -23.05 -0.29
C SER A 254 -2.13 -21.70 0.39
N VAL A 255 -1.39 -20.72 -0.17
CA VAL A 255 -1.36 -19.33 0.32
C VAL A 255 -2.74 -18.71 0.27
N LEU A 256 -3.43 -18.76 -0.88
CA LEU A 256 -4.77 -18.19 -1.04
C LEU A 256 -5.82 -18.85 -0.10
N ALA A 257 -5.70 -20.16 0.12
CA ALA A 257 -6.56 -20.86 1.07
C ALA A 257 -6.32 -20.39 2.51
N ALA A 258 -5.06 -20.23 2.91
CA ALA A 258 -4.71 -19.73 4.24
C ALA A 258 -5.17 -18.28 4.46
N LEU A 259 -5.06 -17.41 3.45
CA LEU A 259 -5.57 -16.04 3.53
C LEU A 259 -7.10 -15.99 3.64
N ARG A 260 -7.81 -16.87 2.91
CA ARG A 260 -9.27 -17.01 3.08
C ARG A 260 -9.63 -17.55 4.48
N ASP A 261 -8.87 -18.49 5.01
CA ASP A 261 -9.06 -19.00 6.37
C ASP A 261 -8.77 -17.91 7.43
N TRP A 262 -7.78 -17.06 7.20
CA TRP A 262 -7.56 -15.88 8.03
C TRP A 262 -8.76 -14.94 8.03
N ALA A 263 -9.25 -14.54 6.84
CA ALA A 263 -10.44 -13.70 6.73
C ALA A 263 -11.66 -14.30 7.46
N ARG A 264 -11.87 -15.64 7.37
CA ARG A 264 -12.96 -16.32 8.09
C ARG A 264 -12.81 -16.25 9.61
N ARG A 265 -11.59 -16.45 10.14
CA ARG A 265 -11.32 -16.33 11.59
C ARG A 265 -11.62 -14.93 12.11
N GLU A 266 -11.39 -13.92 11.27
CA GLU A 266 -11.69 -12.53 11.56
C GLU A 266 -13.13 -12.13 11.27
N PHE A 267 -13.99 -13.08 10.89
CA PHE A 267 -15.39 -12.84 10.50
C PHE A 267 -15.55 -11.83 9.35
N LEU A 268 -14.60 -11.81 8.41
CA LEU A 268 -14.60 -10.94 7.23
C LEU A 268 -15.17 -11.68 6.04
N GLY A 269 -16.09 -11.02 5.33
CA GLY A 269 -16.81 -11.60 4.18
C GLY A 269 -15.99 -11.60 2.88
N HIS A 270 -14.96 -10.78 2.79
CA HIS A 270 -14.17 -10.56 1.57
C HIS A 270 -12.68 -10.64 1.84
N LEU A 271 -11.96 -11.05 0.81
CA LEU A 271 -10.51 -10.99 0.72
C LEU A 271 -10.14 -10.12 -0.49
N SER A 272 -9.30 -9.13 -0.31
CA SER A 272 -8.77 -8.31 -1.39
C SER A 272 -7.25 -8.25 -1.39
N LEU A 273 -6.67 -8.09 -2.58
CA LEU A 273 -5.25 -7.88 -2.77
C LEU A 273 -4.99 -7.05 -4.03
N TRP A 274 -3.83 -6.42 -4.09
CA TRP A 274 -3.43 -5.55 -5.17
C TRP A 274 -2.39 -6.22 -6.06
N VAL A 275 -2.59 -6.13 -7.37
CA VAL A 275 -1.75 -6.80 -8.36
C VAL A 275 -1.27 -5.80 -9.40
N PRO A 276 0.03 -5.51 -9.45
CA PRO A 276 0.60 -4.79 -10.59
C PRO A 276 0.43 -5.60 -11.87
N THR A 277 -0.17 -5.03 -12.91
CA THR A 277 -0.55 -5.79 -14.14
C THR A 277 0.65 -6.29 -14.95
N ARG A 278 1.85 -5.78 -14.72
CA ARG A 278 3.08 -6.39 -15.28
C ARG A 278 3.32 -7.80 -14.76
N GLN A 279 2.76 -8.18 -13.62
CA GLN A 279 2.77 -9.54 -13.10
C GLN A 279 1.60 -10.34 -13.70
N LEU A 280 1.62 -10.48 -15.01
CA LEU A 280 0.53 -11.05 -15.80
C LEU A 280 0.16 -12.48 -15.36
N SER A 281 1.14 -13.29 -14.93
CA SER A 281 0.90 -14.65 -14.41
C SER A 281 0.05 -14.61 -13.13
N ALA A 282 0.39 -13.74 -12.16
CA ALA A 282 -0.37 -13.56 -10.95
C ALA A 282 -1.79 -13.04 -11.24
N PHE A 283 -1.91 -12.01 -12.09
CA PHE A 283 -3.19 -11.43 -12.48
C PHE A 283 -4.13 -12.48 -13.09
N ARG A 284 -3.66 -13.24 -14.08
CA ARG A 284 -4.46 -14.29 -14.74
C ARG A 284 -4.84 -15.41 -13.78
N TYR A 285 -3.89 -15.81 -12.92
CA TYR A 285 -4.12 -16.86 -11.94
C TYR A 285 -5.23 -16.49 -10.97
N LEU A 286 -5.18 -15.29 -10.42
CA LEU A 286 -6.19 -14.81 -9.45
C LEU A 286 -7.57 -14.66 -10.09
N LEU A 287 -7.67 -14.19 -11.34
CA LEU A 287 -8.94 -14.18 -12.08
C LEU A 287 -9.48 -15.61 -12.25
N GLY A 288 -8.64 -16.58 -12.59
CA GLY A 288 -9.01 -18.00 -12.65
C GLY A 288 -9.42 -18.60 -11.31
N ALA A 289 -8.88 -18.09 -10.20
CA ALA A 289 -9.24 -18.46 -8.82
C ALA A 289 -10.52 -17.75 -8.30
N GLY A 290 -11.25 -17.02 -9.16
CA GLY A 290 -12.54 -16.42 -8.86
C GLY A 290 -12.48 -15.01 -8.28
N PHE A 291 -11.32 -14.37 -8.28
CA PHE A 291 -11.23 -12.96 -7.94
C PHE A 291 -11.78 -12.08 -9.06
N ARG A 292 -12.32 -10.91 -8.68
CA ARG A 292 -12.84 -9.91 -9.63
C ARG A 292 -12.13 -8.60 -9.43
N VAL A 293 -11.88 -7.88 -10.52
CA VAL A 293 -11.34 -6.50 -10.47
C VAL A 293 -12.42 -5.58 -9.91
N VAL A 294 -12.09 -4.87 -8.83
CA VAL A 294 -13.00 -3.92 -8.17
C VAL A 294 -12.50 -2.48 -8.25
N HIS A 295 -11.20 -2.28 -8.41
CA HIS A 295 -10.59 -0.95 -8.54
C HIS A 295 -9.27 -1.04 -9.30
N SER A 296 -8.77 0.10 -9.78
CA SER A 296 -7.45 0.20 -10.39
C SER A 296 -6.85 1.59 -10.20
N ASP A 297 -5.54 1.62 -9.95
CA ASP A 297 -4.73 2.82 -9.97
C ASP A 297 -3.63 2.70 -11.04
N LEU A 298 -3.08 3.81 -11.46
CA LEU A 298 -1.93 3.85 -12.36
C LEU A 298 -0.66 4.06 -11.52
N ARG A 299 0.25 3.11 -11.60
CA ARG A 299 1.58 3.21 -10.99
C ARG A 299 2.48 4.04 -11.89
N MET A 300 3.15 5.02 -11.30
CA MET A 300 4.14 5.86 -11.98
C MET A 300 5.45 5.82 -11.20
N THR A 301 6.58 5.77 -11.89
CA THR A 301 7.92 5.82 -11.26
C THR A 301 8.70 7.00 -11.79
N LEU A 302 9.50 7.62 -10.92
CA LEU A 302 10.40 8.70 -11.32
C LEU A 302 11.47 8.16 -12.28
N GLU A 303 11.77 8.91 -13.31
CA GLU A 303 12.80 8.55 -14.31
C GLU A 303 14.13 8.23 -13.62
N GLY A 304 14.71 7.06 -13.94
CA GLY A 304 15.92 6.54 -13.30
C GLY A 304 15.71 5.83 -11.96
N TYR A 305 14.46 5.74 -11.45
CA TYR A 305 14.10 5.14 -10.15
C TYR A 305 13.05 4.04 -10.28
N SER A 306 13.16 3.20 -11.27
CA SER A 306 12.17 2.15 -11.53
C SER A 306 12.33 0.95 -10.58
N LEU A 307 11.21 0.30 -10.27
CA LEU A 307 11.18 -0.92 -9.45
C LEU A 307 11.80 -2.10 -10.20
N SER A 308 12.73 -2.81 -9.56
CA SER A 308 13.33 -4.03 -10.07
C SER A 308 12.80 -5.25 -9.34
N LEU A 309 12.03 -6.10 -10.03
CA LEU A 309 11.51 -7.36 -9.49
C LEU A 309 12.39 -8.54 -9.90
N VAL A 310 12.48 -9.53 -9.01
CA VAL A 310 13.12 -10.81 -9.32
C VAL A 310 12.21 -11.59 -10.28
N PRO A 311 12.75 -12.07 -11.42
CA PRO A 311 11.95 -12.83 -12.37
C PRO A 311 11.29 -14.08 -11.75
N GLY A 312 9.99 -14.28 -12.01
CA GLY A 312 9.22 -15.40 -11.49
C GLY A 312 8.73 -15.28 -10.05
N ALA A 313 9.11 -14.21 -9.33
CA ALA A 313 8.51 -13.88 -8.04
C ALA A 313 7.16 -13.17 -8.22
N TRP A 314 6.30 -13.30 -7.21
CA TRP A 314 5.10 -12.45 -7.11
C TRP A 314 5.29 -11.44 -5.98
N LEU A 315 5.13 -10.17 -6.31
CA LEU A 315 5.05 -9.07 -5.37
C LEU A 315 3.71 -8.35 -5.59
N LEU A 316 2.75 -8.71 -4.76
CA LEU A 316 1.37 -8.22 -4.82
C LEU A 316 1.23 -7.13 -3.78
N ASP A 317 1.25 -5.88 -4.22
CA ASP A 317 1.30 -4.73 -3.33
C ASP A 317 0.59 -3.52 -3.90
N LYS A 318 0.16 -2.67 -3.01
CA LYS A 318 -0.21 -1.29 -3.28
C LYS A 318 0.61 -0.40 -2.36
N TRP A 319 1.21 0.62 -2.93
CA TRP A 319 2.00 1.60 -2.21
C TRP A 319 1.28 2.95 -2.24
N GLU A 320 0.57 3.23 -1.16
CA GLU A 320 -0.11 4.52 -0.95
C GLU A 320 0.75 5.46 -0.15
#